data_511c3b8eb20a8f1247daefcad01aca1a
#
_entry.id   511c3b8eb20a8f1247daefcad01aca1a
#
_cell.length_a   1.000
_cell.length_b   1.000
_cell.length_c   1.000
_cell.angle_alpha   90.00
_cell.angle_beta   90.00
_cell.angle_gamma   90.00
#
_symmetry.space_group_name_H-M   'P 1'
#
loop_
_entity.id
_entity.type
_entity.pdbx_description
1 polymer ?
#
loop_
_entity_poly.entity_id
_entity_poly.type
_entity_poly.pdbx_seq_one_letter_code
_entity_poly.pdbx_strand_id
1 'polypeptide(L)'
;VDGQGGYAVPPAWLMDQYIELARPGRAFANLVQRQALPGGTDSINIPKLLTGTAVGVQTADNTPVAEVDLTDTFINAPVRTLAGAQSVAIQLIDQSPIAFDDVVFRDLVAAHAAVTDTQVLAGTGSNGQVLGVGNTPGITTIAVSALTIQGIYSAIANAVQTIHSTRFLPPEVIVMHPRRWGWLLSLLDNAGRPLFIPNAGGPFNAAGILTDVDSQQIVGTTHGLPIVTDPNITTTAGGSPGDQDIIYVLRASDLVLWESGVRARVLPEVKAQNLTVVLQVFNYLAFSAGRYPQSVVEITGLTAPSW
;
A
#
# COMPACT_ATOMS: atom_id res chain seq x y z
N VAL A 1 42.01 25.35 3.84
CA VAL A 1 43.01 24.92 4.82
C VAL A 1 44.13 24.12 4.17
N ASP A 2 44.20 24.21 2.83
CA ASP A 2 45.26 23.61 2.03
C ASP A 2 46.59 24.38 2.23
N GLY A 3 47.65 23.66 2.47
CA GLY A 3 49.01 24.22 2.50
C GLY A 3 49.55 24.64 3.89
N GLN A 4 48.74 24.54 4.97
CA GLN A 4 49.19 24.87 6.33
C GLN A 4 48.92 23.72 7.34
N GLY A 5 49.33 22.50 6.99
CA GLY A 5 49.18 21.34 7.86
C GLY A 5 47.78 20.67 7.84
N GLY A 6 46.91 21.06 6.93
CA GLY A 6 45.57 20.48 6.78
C GLY A 6 45.57 18.97 6.49
N TYR A 7 46.64 18.49 5.85
CA TYR A 7 46.84 17.06 5.61
C TYR A 7 47.26 16.25 6.85
N ALA A 8 47.66 16.92 7.94
CA ALA A 8 48.05 16.27 9.16
C ALA A 8 46.84 15.94 10.07
N VAL A 9 45.65 16.43 9.75
CA VAL A 9 44.42 16.12 10.46
C VAL A 9 43.60 15.15 9.63
N PRO A 10 43.62 13.86 9.95
CA PRO A 10 42.82 12.89 9.21
C PRO A 10 41.33 13.18 9.41
N PRO A 11 40.47 13.01 8.36
CA PRO A 11 39.03 13.12 8.54
C PRO A 11 38.54 12.07 9.52
N ALA A 12 37.73 12.49 10.49
CA ALA A 12 37.05 11.56 11.38
C ALA A 12 35.86 10.90 10.65
N TRP A 13 35.89 9.60 10.52
CA TRP A 13 34.76 8.82 10.01
C TRP A 13 33.93 8.36 11.20
N LEU A 14 32.67 8.79 11.24
CA LEU A 14 31.68 8.33 12.25
C LEU A 14 31.14 6.98 11.79
N MET A 15 31.84 5.90 12.14
CA MET A 15 31.54 4.54 11.69
C MET A 15 30.20 4.01 12.25
N ASP A 16 29.79 4.50 13.42
CA ASP A 16 28.54 4.10 14.08
C ASP A 16 27.31 4.88 13.56
N GLN A 17 27.51 5.87 12.70
CA GLN A 17 26.45 6.74 12.18
C GLN A 17 26.36 6.65 10.64
N TYR A 18 26.11 5.43 10.14
CA TYR A 18 25.82 5.27 8.72
C TYR A 18 24.42 5.81 8.39
N ILE A 19 24.35 6.73 7.43
CA ILE A 19 23.08 7.29 6.96
C ILE A 19 22.49 6.35 5.92
N GLU A 20 21.39 5.70 6.26
CA GLU A 20 20.66 4.80 5.38
C GLU A 20 19.87 5.58 4.32
N LEU A 21 19.62 4.95 3.17
CA LEU A 21 18.75 5.51 2.14
C LEU A 21 17.29 5.45 2.62
N ALA A 22 16.63 6.61 2.68
CA ALA A 22 15.21 6.67 3.02
C ALA A 22 14.37 5.98 1.94
N ARG A 23 13.59 4.99 2.33
CA ARG A 23 12.65 4.27 1.47
C ARG A 23 11.23 4.32 2.04
N PRO A 24 10.19 4.34 1.17
CA PRO A 24 8.82 4.24 1.65
C PRO A 24 8.58 2.87 2.33
N GLY A 25 7.80 2.89 3.40
CA GLY A 25 7.35 1.67 4.07
C GLY A 25 6.22 0.98 3.30
N ARG A 26 5.64 -0.06 3.89
CA ARG A 26 4.51 -0.81 3.33
C ARG A 26 3.19 -0.45 4.05
N ALA A 27 2.73 0.79 3.90
CA ALA A 27 1.58 1.30 4.63
C ALA A 27 0.28 0.59 4.22
N PHE A 28 0.02 0.45 2.93
CA PHE A 28 -1.18 -0.22 2.42
C PHE A 28 -1.20 -1.72 2.72
N ALA A 29 -0.10 -2.43 2.47
CA ALA A 29 0.00 -3.86 2.74
C ALA A 29 -0.14 -4.22 4.23
N ASN A 30 0.12 -3.28 5.14
CA ASN A 30 -0.09 -3.47 6.57
C ASN A 30 -1.54 -3.23 7.01
N LEU A 31 -2.34 -2.49 6.23
CA LEU A 31 -3.77 -2.25 6.51
C LEU A 31 -4.64 -3.46 6.19
N VAL A 32 -4.29 -4.20 5.14
CA VAL A 32 -5.08 -5.36 4.69
C VAL A 32 -4.94 -6.55 5.63
N GLN A 33 -5.91 -7.46 5.58
CA GLN A 33 -5.87 -8.68 6.38
C GLN A 33 -4.69 -9.56 5.93
N ARG A 34 -3.72 -9.77 6.81
CA ARG A 34 -2.55 -10.62 6.54
C ARG A 34 -2.78 -12.04 7.03
N GLN A 35 -2.42 -13.01 6.20
CA GLN A 35 -2.46 -14.43 6.52
C GLN A 35 -1.15 -15.11 6.12
N ALA A 36 -0.76 -16.14 6.87
CA ALA A 36 0.40 -16.93 6.50
C ALA A 36 0.12 -17.73 5.22
N LEU A 37 1.06 -17.71 4.28
CA LEU A 37 0.95 -18.51 3.07
C LEU A 37 1.18 -19.99 3.42
N PRO A 38 0.24 -20.91 3.11
CA PRO A 38 0.43 -22.34 3.29
C PRO A 38 1.62 -22.85 2.47
N GLY A 39 2.43 -23.72 3.07
CA GLY A 39 3.58 -24.31 2.36
C GLY A 39 3.15 -25.23 1.22
N GLY A 40 3.91 -25.20 0.10
CA GLY A 40 3.66 -26.11 -1.05
C GLY A 40 2.47 -25.71 -1.92
N THR A 41 1.98 -24.46 -1.84
CA THR A 41 0.88 -23.96 -2.66
C THR A 41 1.40 -23.07 -3.78
N ASP A 42 0.86 -23.25 -4.99
CA ASP A 42 1.13 -22.44 -6.17
C ASP A 42 0.08 -21.35 -6.38
N SER A 43 -1.13 -21.59 -5.90
CA SER A 43 -2.24 -20.63 -5.96
C SER A 43 -3.22 -20.85 -4.82
N ILE A 44 -3.94 -19.80 -4.45
CA ILE A 44 -5.01 -19.85 -3.45
C ILE A 44 -6.34 -19.68 -4.17
N ASN A 45 -7.20 -20.69 -4.07
CA ASN A 45 -8.54 -20.67 -4.64
C ASN A 45 -9.55 -20.41 -3.53
N ILE A 46 -10.31 -19.33 -3.68
CA ILE A 46 -11.33 -18.92 -2.72
C ILE A 46 -12.69 -19.21 -3.36
N PRO A 47 -13.49 -20.16 -2.82
CA PRO A 47 -14.83 -20.38 -3.32
C PRO A 47 -15.71 -19.15 -3.06
N LYS A 48 -16.57 -18.83 -4.03
CA LYS A 48 -17.47 -17.67 -4.00
C LYS A 48 -18.84 -18.08 -4.54
N LEU A 49 -19.91 -17.70 -3.83
CA LEU A 49 -21.26 -17.80 -4.37
C LEU A 49 -21.45 -16.80 -5.52
N LEU A 50 -21.96 -17.26 -6.63
CA LEU A 50 -22.27 -16.42 -7.81
C LEU A 50 -23.74 -16.01 -7.75
N THR A 51 -24.66 -16.96 -7.55
CA THR A 51 -26.08 -16.70 -7.36
C THR A 51 -26.53 -17.19 -5.98
N GLY A 52 -27.30 -16.36 -5.28
CA GLY A 52 -27.89 -16.73 -3.99
C GLY A 52 -29.24 -17.44 -4.16
N THR A 53 -29.79 -17.93 -3.05
CA THR A 53 -31.14 -18.45 -2.98
C THR A 53 -32.16 -17.31 -3.04
N ALA A 54 -33.37 -17.58 -3.54
CA ALA A 54 -34.45 -16.60 -3.55
C ALA A 54 -35.43 -16.84 -2.38
N VAL A 55 -35.92 -15.77 -1.80
CA VAL A 55 -37.06 -15.77 -0.90
C VAL A 55 -38.06 -14.75 -1.41
N GLY A 56 -39.28 -15.16 -1.60
CA GLY A 56 -40.38 -14.30 -2.09
C GLY A 56 -41.64 -14.45 -1.23
N VAL A 57 -42.53 -13.45 -1.33
CA VAL A 57 -43.82 -13.50 -0.71
C VAL A 57 -44.71 -14.45 -1.53
N GLN A 58 -45.32 -15.41 -0.87
CA GLN A 58 -46.32 -16.26 -1.51
C GLN A 58 -47.59 -15.45 -1.78
N THR A 59 -48.03 -15.39 -3.03
CA THR A 59 -49.13 -14.51 -3.47
C THR A 59 -50.51 -15.04 -3.12
N ALA A 60 -50.62 -16.36 -2.94
CA ALA A 60 -51.86 -17.03 -2.50
C ALA A 60 -51.52 -18.40 -1.90
N ASP A 61 -52.42 -18.93 -1.13
CA ASP A 61 -52.33 -20.29 -0.59
C ASP A 61 -52.14 -21.32 -1.73
N ASN A 62 -51.30 -22.31 -1.51
CA ASN A 62 -51.01 -23.41 -2.43
C ASN A 62 -50.39 -22.99 -3.77
N THR A 63 -49.71 -21.83 -3.84
CA THR A 63 -48.87 -21.43 -4.96
C THR A 63 -47.43 -21.84 -4.73
N PRO A 64 -46.62 -22.09 -5.81
CA PRO A 64 -45.22 -22.42 -5.66
C PRO A 64 -44.45 -21.26 -4.96
N VAL A 65 -43.52 -21.63 -4.09
CA VAL A 65 -42.60 -20.69 -3.45
C VAL A 65 -41.49 -20.29 -4.44
N ALA A 66 -40.85 -19.16 -4.19
CA ALA A 66 -39.72 -18.74 -5.01
C ALA A 66 -38.55 -19.73 -4.81
N GLU A 67 -38.04 -20.25 -5.93
CA GLU A 67 -36.91 -21.18 -5.99
C GLU A 67 -35.88 -20.64 -6.98
N VAL A 68 -34.61 -20.57 -6.57
CA VAL A 68 -33.49 -20.23 -7.42
C VAL A 68 -32.33 -21.13 -7.03
N ASP A 69 -31.73 -21.77 -8.04
CA ASP A 69 -30.56 -22.62 -7.85
C ASP A 69 -29.35 -21.78 -7.41
N LEU A 70 -28.70 -22.24 -6.33
CA LEU A 70 -27.45 -21.68 -5.88
C LEU A 70 -26.32 -22.12 -6.81
N THR A 71 -25.58 -21.18 -7.32
CA THR A 71 -24.39 -21.44 -8.13
C THR A 71 -23.15 -20.88 -7.46
N ASP A 72 -22.02 -21.56 -7.62
CA ASP A 72 -20.73 -21.17 -7.08
C ASP A 72 -19.68 -20.93 -8.19
N THR A 73 -18.65 -20.24 -7.82
CA THR A 73 -17.43 -19.99 -8.61
C THR A 73 -16.26 -19.88 -7.67
N PHE A 74 -15.07 -19.66 -8.19
CA PHE A 74 -13.89 -19.43 -7.35
C PHE A 74 -13.07 -18.24 -7.85
N ILE A 75 -12.32 -17.63 -6.94
CA ILE A 75 -11.34 -16.60 -7.21
C ILE A 75 -9.98 -17.23 -7.03
N ASN A 76 -9.13 -17.10 -8.05
CA ASN A 76 -7.76 -17.60 -8.02
C ASN A 76 -6.81 -16.44 -7.70
N ALA A 77 -5.97 -16.63 -6.67
CA ALA A 77 -4.87 -15.74 -6.31
C ALA A 77 -3.54 -16.51 -6.48
N PRO A 78 -2.84 -16.34 -7.60
CA PRO A 78 -1.58 -17.03 -7.84
C PRO A 78 -0.48 -16.54 -6.91
N VAL A 79 0.34 -17.47 -6.41
CA VAL A 79 1.51 -17.15 -5.60
C VAL A 79 2.62 -16.61 -6.49
N ARG A 80 3.21 -15.50 -6.09
CA ARG A 80 4.31 -14.83 -6.78
C ARG A 80 5.53 -14.72 -5.88
N THR A 81 6.70 -14.68 -6.49
CA THR A 81 7.97 -14.54 -5.78
C THR A 81 8.47 -13.10 -5.91
N LEU A 82 8.73 -12.45 -4.78
CA LEU A 82 9.51 -11.24 -4.74
C LEU A 82 10.94 -11.60 -4.30
N ALA A 83 11.92 -11.15 -5.05
CA ALA A 83 13.33 -11.38 -4.74
C ALA A 83 14.19 -10.18 -5.11
N GLY A 84 15.18 -9.91 -4.28
CA GLY A 84 16.23 -8.93 -4.54
C GLY A 84 17.59 -9.52 -4.22
N ALA A 85 18.62 -9.13 -4.95
CA ALA A 85 19.99 -9.58 -4.70
C ALA A 85 20.97 -8.43 -4.93
N GLN A 86 22.02 -8.41 -4.10
CA GLN A 86 23.15 -7.50 -4.22
C GLN A 86 24.45 -8.28 -4.20
N SER A 87 25.35 -7.96 -5.12
CA SER A 87 26.70 -8.53 -5.14
C SER A 87 27.67 -7.60 -4.43
N VAL A 88 28.47 -8.15 -3.51
CA VAL A 88 29.44 -7.41 -2.70
C VAL A 88 30.79 -8.12 -2.79
N ALA A 89 31.87 -7.36 -3.00
CA ALA A 89 33.22 -7.92 -2.99
C ALA A 89 33.62 -8.33 -1.57
N ILE A 90 34.25 -9.51 -1.42
CA ILE A 90 34.72 -10.02 -0.11
C ILE A 90 35.69 -9.03 0.54
N GLN A 91 36.57 -8.43 -0.27
CA GLN A 91 37.53 -7.44 0.25
C GLN A 91 36.85 -6.24 0.92
N LEU A 92 35.66 -5.84 0.42
CA LEU A 92 34.90 -4.76 1.04
C LEU A 92 34.32 -5.18 2.39
N ILE A 93 33.87 -6.43 2.52
CA ILE A 93 33.36 -6.96 3.79
C ILE A 93 34.49 -7.11 4.81
N ASP A 94 35.64 -7.66 4.39
CA ASP A 94 36.77 -7.98 5.29
C ASP A 94 37.53 -6.72 5.72
N GLN A 95 37.67 -5.72 4.85
CA GLN A 95 38.50 -4.52 5.07
C GLN A 95 37.71 -3.31 5.52
N SER A 96 36.36 -3.36 5.42
CA SER A 96 35.52 -2.25 5.87
C SER A 96 35.42 -2.24 7.40
N PRO A 97 35.63 -1.11 8.05
CA PRO A 97 35.36 -0.95 9.47
C PRO A 97 33.87 -0.97 9.81
N ILE A 98 33.00 -0.89 8.80
CA ILE A 98 31.53 -0.94 8.93
C ILE A 98 31.06 -2.33 8.56
N ALA A 99 30.10 -2.89 9.27
CA ALA A 99 29.40 -4.13 8.91
C ALA A 99 28.57 -3.91 7.63
N PHE A 100 29.23 -3.92 6.48
CA PHE A 100 28.64 -3.54 5.19
C PHE A 100 27.57 -4.54 4.72
N ASP A 101 27.69 -5.78 5.10
CA ASP A 101 26.71 -6.84 4.88
C ASP A 101 25.36 -6.52 5.56
N ASP A 102 25.38 -6.05 6.80
CA ASP A 102 24.19 -5.64 7.54
C ASP A 102 23.50 -4.43 6.90
N VAL A 103 24.30 -3.44 6.46
CA VAL A 103 23.78 -2.27 5.72
C VAL A 103 23.06 -2.70 4.45
N VAL A 104 23.65 -3.61 3.67
CA VAL A 104 23.04 -4.11 2.43
C VAL A 104 21.77 -4.91 2.72
N PHE A 105 21.76 -5.75 3.76
CA PHE A 105 20.54 -6.49 4.12
C PHE A 105 19.42 -5.56 4.56
N ARG A 106 19.70 -4.53 5.35
CA ARG A 106 18.68 -3.54 5.75
C ARG A 106 18.09 -2.82 4.55
N ASP A 107 18.92 -2.38 3.61
CA ASP A 107 18.46 -1.73 2.38
C ASP A 107 17.64 -2.69 1.50
N LEU A 108 18.07 -3.96 1.36
CA LEU A 108 17.31 -4.98 0.62
C LEU A 108 15.93 -5.24 1.26
N VAL A 109 15.84 -5.31 2.59
CA VAL A 109 14.57 -5.51 3.30
C VAL A 109 13.67 -4.30 3.15
N ALA A 110 14.22 -3.07 3.24
CA ALA A 110 13.45 -1.85 3.02
C ALA A 110 12.96 -1.73 1.57
N ALA A 111 13.80 -2.08 0.58
CA ALA A 111 13.40 -2.15 -0.82
C ALA A 111 12.28 -3.18 -1.05
N HIS A 112 12.42 -4.36 -0.44
CA HIS A 112 11.43 -5.42 -0.50
C HIS A 112 10.08 -4.96 0.07
N ALA A 113 10.06 -4.22 1.17
CA ALA A 113 8.83 -3.67 1.76
C ALA A 113 8.12 -2.71 0.80
N ALA A 114 8.85 -1.78 0.18
CA ALA A 114 8.31 -0.83 -0.80
C ALA A 114 7.75 -1.54 -2.04
N VAL A 115 8.47 -2.55 -2.57
CA VAL A 115 8.01 -3.31 -3.74
C VAL A 115 6.77 -4.15 -3.39
N THR A 116 6.70 -4.74 -2.20
CA THR A 116 5.50 -5.48 -1.75
C THR A 116 4.27 -4.59 -1.80
N ASP A 117 4.38 -3.38 -1.28
CA ASP A 117 3.29 -2.42 -1.23
C ASP A 117 2.87 -1.96 -2.63
N THR A 118 3.83 -1.62 -3.48
CA THR A 118 3.57 -1.27 -4.88
C THR A 118 2.87 -2.40 -5.63
N GLN A 119 3.24 -3.66 -5.37
CA GLN A 119 2.61 -4.83 -6.00
C GLN A 119 1.15 -5.00 -5.53
N VAL A 120 0.86 -4.79 -4.25
CA VAL A 120 -0.50 -4.88 -3.71
C VAL A 120 -1.38 -3.74 -4.25
N LEU A 121 -0.82 -2.53 -4.43
CA LEU A 121 -1.53 -1.39 -4.99
C LEU A 121 -1.75 -1.50 -6.50
N ALA A 122 -0.70 -1.69 -7.27
CA ALA A 122 -0.67 -1.48 -8.72
C ALA A 122 -0.25 -2.69 -9.55
N GLY A 123 -0.05 -3.87 -8.94
CA GLY A 123 0.34 -5.07 -9.66
C GLY A 123 -0.65 -5.43 -10.77
N THR A 124 -0.14 -5.83 -11.94
CA THR A 124 -0.96 -6.07 -13.14
C THR A 124 -1.56 -7.48 -13.22
N GLY A 125 -1.16 -8.40 -12.33
CA GLY A 125 -1.54 -9.82 -12.42
C GLY A 125 -0.82 -10.62 -13.52
N SER A 126 0.03 -9.97 -14.32
CA SER A 126 0.80 -10.57 -15.42
C SER A 126 2.31 -10.49 -15.15
N ASN A 127 3.13 -11.17 -15.96
CA ASN A 127 4.59 -11.11 -15.88
C ASN A 127 5.17 -11.36 -14.48
N GLY A 128 4.59 -12.30 -13.72
CA GLY A 128 5.05 -12.61 -12.37
C GLY A 128 4.58 -11.64 -11.28
N GLN A 129 3.77 -10.64 -11.62
CA GLN A 129 3.17 -9.71 -10.66
C GLN A 129 1.90 -10.29 -10.04
N VAL A 130 1.56 -9.85 -8.83
CA VAL A 130 0.24 -10.10 -8.25
C VAL A 130 -0.82 -9.21 -8.90
N LEU A 131 -2.08 -9.56 -8.76
CA LEU A 131 -3.16 -8.67 -9.19
C LEU A 131 -3.46 -7.67 -8.05
N GLY A 132 -2.97 -6.45 -8.21
CA GLY A 132 -3.14 -5.38 -7.24
C GLY A 132 -4.55 -4.78 -7.23
N VAL A 133 -4.82 -3.94 -6.22
CA VAL A 133 -6.12 -3.30 -6.04
C VAL A 133 -6.54 -2.53 -7.29
N GLY A 134 -5.69 -1.63 -7.80
CA GLY A 134 -6.02 -0.77 -8.95
C GLY A 134 -6.33 -1.53 -10.26
N ASN A 135 -5.93 -2.80 -10.37
CA ASN A 135 -6.19 -3.64 -11.55
C ASN A 135 -7.20 -4.76 -11.30
N THR A 136 -7.80 -4.82 -10.11
CA THR A 136 -8.79 -5.85 -9.78
C THR A 136 -10.12 -5.57 -10.45
N PRO A 137 -10.67 -6.50 -11.28
CA PRO A 137 -11.95 -6.29 -11.95
C PRO A 137 -13.11 -6.12 -10.96
N GLY A 138 -14.02 -5.19 -11.28
CA GLY A 138 -15.24 -4.96 -10.49
C GLY A 138 -15.09 -3.94 -9.36
N ILE A 139 -13.94 -3.33 -9.21
CA ILE A 139 -13.76 -2.16 -8.34
C ILE A 139 -14.45 -0.96 -8.98
N THR A 140 -15.17 -0.18 -8.18
CA THR A 140 -15.86 1.02 -8.64
C THR A 140 -14.88 2.19 -8.74
N THR A 141 -14.88 2.88 -9.88
CA THR A 141 -14.08 4.08 -10.10
C THR A 141 -14.98 5.31 -10.13
N ILE A 142 -14.62 6.34 -9.37
CA ILE A 142 -15.29 7.65 -9.36
C ILE A 142 -14.29 8.68 -9.88
N ALA A 143 -14.62 9.29 -11.03
CA ALA A 143 -13.77 10.34 -11.60
C ALA A 143 -14.19 11.72 -11.05
N VAL A 144 -13.22 12.49 -10.57
CA VAL A 144 -13.40 13.89 -10.16
C VAL A 144 -13.21 14.77 -11.38
N SER A 145 -14.27 15.49 -11.77
CA SER A 145 -14.25 16.35 -12.97
C SER A 145 -13.58 17.71 -12.74
N ALA A 146 -13.54 18.18 -11.49
CA ALA A 146 -12.91 19.43 -11.10
C ALA A 146 -12.16 19.26 -9.78
N LEU A 147 -10.88 19.65 -9.78
CA LEU A 147 -10.04 19.60 -8.59
C LEU A 147 -10.38 20.79 -7.67
N THR A 148 -11.55 20.69 -7.05
CA THR A 148 -12.03 21.63 -6.04
C THR A 148 -12.25 20.90 -4.72
N ILE A 149 -12.26 21.65 -3.63
CA ILE A 149 -12.59 21.13 -2.30
C ILE A 149 -13.91 20.39 -2.32
N GLN A 150 -14.94 21.02 -2.88
CA GLN A 150 -16.27 20.44 -2.98
C GLN A 150 -16.28 19.18 -3.84
N GLY A 151 -15.52 19.16 -4.94
CA GLY A 151 -15.41 17.98 -5.81
C GLY A 151 -14.83 16.77 -5.10
N ILE A 152 -13.73 16.93 -4.38
CA ILE A 152 -13.10 15.83 -3.62
C ILE A 152 -13.97 15.41 -2.43
N TYR A 153 -14.51 16.38 -1.68
CA TYR A 153 -15.36 16.07 -0.54
C TYR A 153 -16.61 15.28 -0.94
N SER A 154 -17.26 15.68 -2.02
CA SER A 154 -18.42 14.96 -2.56
C SER A 154 -18.04 13.59 -3.16
N ALA A 155 -16.87 13.47 -3.77
CA ALA A 155 -16.39 12.19 -4.30
C ALA A 155 -16.12 11.17 -3.17
N ILE A 156 -15.52 11.61 -2.05
CA ILE A 156 -15.32 10.75 -0.88
C ILE A 156 -16.68 10.35 -0.28
N ALA A 157 -17.62 11.30 -0.13
CA ALA A 157 -18.97 10.99 0.37
C ALA A 157 -19.70 9.99 -0.54
N ASN A 158 -19.58 10.15 -1.87
CA ASN A 158 -20.13 9.22 -2.84
C ASN A 158 -19.45 7.83 -2.75
N ALA A 159 -18.15 7.78 -2.56
CA ALA A 159 -17.44 6.51 -2.36
C ALA A 159 -17.92 5.77 -1.10
N VAL A 160 -18.08 6.50 0.02
CA VAL A 160 -18.62 5.94 1.27
C VAL A 160 -20.04 5.39 1.06
N GLN A 161 -20.92 6.16 0.41
CA GLN A 161 -22.28 5.72 0.11
C GLN A 161 -22.28 4.50 -0.82
N THR A 162 -21.42 4.49 -1.85
CA THR A 162 -21.33 3.39 -2.82
C THR A 162 -20.95 2.07 -2.14
N ILE A 163 -19.90 2.08 -1.30
CA ILE A 163 -19.51 0.90 -0.55
C ILE A 163 -20.65 0.44 0.37
N HIS A 164 -21.27 1.35 1.09
CA HIS A 164 -22.32 1.01 2.04
C HIS A 164 -23.54 0.41 1.34
N SER A 165 -23.89 0.88 0.14
CA SER A 165 -25.05 0.38 -0.61
C SER A 165 -24.78 -0.89 -1.40
N THR A 166 -23.53 -1.14 -1.83
CA THR A 166 -23.20 -2.31 -2.67
C THR A 166 -22.59 -3.46 -1.86
N ARG A 167 -21.83 -3.13 -0.81
CA ARG A 167 -21.23 -4.12 0.11
C ARG A 167 -22.08 -4.38 1.33
N PHE A 168 -23.04 -3.49 1.65
CA PHE A 168 -23.90 -3.50 2.84
C PHE A 168 -23.14 -3.41 4.18
N LEU A 169 -21.89 -2.94 4.14
CA LEU A 169 -21.02 -2.69 5.28
C LEU A 169 -20.29 -1.36 5.09
N PRO A 170 -19.98 -0.62 6.18
CA PRO A 170 -19.28 0.66 6.05
C PRO A 170 -17.82 0.45 5.63
N PRO A 171 -17.21 1.41 4.92
CA PRO A 171 -15.76 1.45 4.72
C PRO A 171 -15.03 1.67 6.04
N GLU A 172 -13.72 1.38 6.06
CA GLU A 172 -12.89 1.43 7.27
C GLU A 172 -11.80 2.50 7.19
N VAL A 173 -11.29 2.76 6.00
CA VAL A 173 -10.11 3.64 5.82
C VAL A 173 -10.10 4.33 4.47
N ILE A 174 -9.48 5.51 4.44
CA ILE A 174 -9.15 6.25 3.24
C ILE A 174 -7.64 6.24 3.09
N VAL A 175 -7.14 5.85 1.91
CA VAL A 175 -5.70 5.82 1.62
C VAL A 175 -5.40 6.78 0.47
N MET A 176 -4.39 7.64 0.66
CA MET A 176 -3.99 8.62 -0.34
C MET A 176 -2.49 8.90 -0.33
N HIS A 177 -1.98 9.46 -1.42
CA HIS A 177 -0.58 9.88 -1.47
C HIS A 177 -0.32 11.10 -0.56
N PRO A 178 0.86 11.20 0.13
CA PRO A 178 1.19 12.32 1.01
C PRO A 178 1.06 13.70 0.38
N ARG A 179 1.38 13.85 -0.94
CA ARG A 179 1.22 15.15 -1.64
C ARG A 179 -0.25 15.58 -1.68
N ARG A 180 -1.20 14.64 -1.80
CA ARG A 180 -2.64 14.95 -1.80
C ARG A 180 -3.11 15.36 -0.41
N TRP A 181 -2.63 14.67 0.60
CA TRP A 181 -2.90 15.04 1.99
C TRP A 181 -2.37 16.43 2.32
N GLY A 182 -1.11 16.73 1.94
CA GLY A 182 -0.52 18.06 2.12
C GLY A 182 -1.34 19.16 1.45
N TRP A 183 -1.83 18.92 0.23
CA TRP A 183 -2.71 19.86 -0.45
C TRP A 183 -4.05 20.04 0.29
N LEU A 184 -4.68 18.98 0.78
CA LEU A 184 -5.91 19.08 1.58
C LEU A 184 -5.72 19.93 2.84
N LEU A 185 -4.57 19.80 3.49
CA LEU A 185 -4.23 20.62 4.67
C LEU A 185 -4.04 22.11 4.34
N SER A 186 -3.63 22.42 3.11
CA SER A 186 -3.45 23.82 2.68
C SER A 186 -4.77 24.54 2.38
N LEU A 187 -5.88 23.79 2.30
CA LEU A 187 -7.18 24.33 1.91
C LEU A 187 -7.84 25.08 3.07
N LEU A 188 -8.25 26.30 2.78
CA LEU A 188 -8.95 27.19 3.71
C LEU A 188 -10.37 27.46 3.22
N ASP A 189 -11.27 27.75 4.14
CA ASP A 189 -12.60 28.29 3.82
C ASP A 189 -12.51 29.77 3.40
N ASN A 190 -13.62 30.33 2.98
CA ASN A 190 -13.70 31.75 2.62
C ASN A 190 -13.39 32.71 3.80
N ALA A 191 -13.34 32.21 5.03
CA ALA A 191 -13.01 32.94 6.24
C ALA A 191 -11.56 32.66 6.71
N GLY A 192 -10.75 31.96 5.91
CA GLY A 192 -9.36 31.64 6.20
C GLY A 192 -9.16 30.55 7.26
N ARG A 193 -10.19 29.70 7.50
CA ARG A 193 -10.08 28.59 8.45
C ARG A 193 -9.70 27.31 7.74
N PRO A 194 -8.79 26.46 8.33
CA PRO A 194 -8.45 25.19 7.76
C PRO A 194 -9.69 24.27 7.69
N LEU A 195 -9.88 23.63 6.56
CA LEU A 195 -10.99 22.70 6.31
C LEU A 195 -10.73 21.30 6.84
N PHE A 196 -9.46 20.91 6.84
CA PHE A 196 -9.00 19.62 7.36
C PHE A 196 -8.09 19.88 8.56
N ILE A 197 -8.46 19.34 9.72
CA ILE A 197 -7.67 19.47 10.94
C ILE A 197 -6.99 18.13 11.19
N PRO A 198 -5.66 18.08 11.22
CA PRO A 198 -4.96 16.85 11.57
C PRO A 198 -5.27 16.49 13.02
N ASN A 199 -5.77 15.31 13.22
CA ASN A 199 -6.04 14.64 14.50
C ASN A 199 -6.30 15.56 15.72
N ALA A 200 -7.53 16.08 15.80
CA ALA A 200 -7.94 17.10 16.79
C ALA A 200 -8.11 16.54 18.22
N GLY A 201 -7.18 15.72 18.69
CA GLY A 201 -7.19 15.16 20.05
C GLY A 201 -6.63 16.07 21.16
N GLY A 202 -6.27 17.33 20.87
CA GLY A 202 -5.68 18.25 21.83
C GLY A 202 -6.14 19.70 21.65
N PRO A 203 -5.86 20.59 22.62
CA PRO A 203 -6.19 22.00 22.49
C PRO A 203 -5.45 22.61 21.30
N PHE A 204 -6.10 23.54 20.61
CA PHE A 204 -5.71 24.18 19.34
C PHE A 204 -4.29 24.79 19.28
N ASN A 205 -3.55 24.84 20.39
CA ASN A 205 -2.18 25.37 20.51
C ASN A 205 -1.17 24.39 21.11
N ALA A 206 -1.54 23.14 21.32
CA ALA A 206 -0.54 22.15 21.67
C ALA A 206 0.22 21.79 20.38
N ALA A 207 1.45 22.23 20.24
CA ALA A 207 2.43 21.51 19.46
C ALA A 207 2.39 20.08 20.01
N GLY A 208 1.61 19.23 19.35
CA GLY A 208 1.28 17.92 19.87
C GLY A 208 2.58 17.17 20.12
N ILE A 209 2.76 16.73 21.34
CA ILE A 209 3.65 15.62 21.60
C ILE A 209 3.11 14.51 20.70
N LEU A 210 3.86 14.17 19.66
CA LEU A 210 3.69 12.95 18.91
C LEU A 210 3.91 11.83 19.93
N THR A 211 2.86 11.46 20.66
CA THR A 211 2.83 10.17 21.30
C THR A 211 3.05 9.19 20.17
N ASP A 212 4.00 8.31 20.33
CA ASP A 212 4.34 7.19 19.48
C ASP A 212 3.08 6.65 18.81
N VAL A 213 2.71 7.26 17.69
CA VAL A 213 1.58 6.82 16.91
C VAL A 213 2.12 5.64 16.14
N ASP A 214 1.66 4.49 16.53
CA ASP A 214 1.86 3.25 15.81
C ASP A 214 2.07 3.50 14.32
N SER A 215 3.02 2.79 13.76
CA SER A 215 3.53 2.78 12.40
C SER A 215 2.48 2.73 11.24
N GLN A 216 1.22 3.02 11.51
CA GLN A 216 0.12 2.95 10.55
C GLN A 216 -0.11 4.27 9.79
N GLN A 217 0.71 5.29 10.02
CA GLN A 217 0.67 6.54 9.27
C GLN A 217 -0.73 7.20 9.18
N ILE A 218 -1.56 7.03 10.21
CA ILE A 218 -2.85 7.72 10.31
C ILE A 218 -2.56 9.21 10.55
N VAL A 219 -2.87 10.02 9.54
CA VAL A 219 -2.53 11.45 9.56
C VAL A 219 -3.71 12.33 9.92
N GLY A 220 -4.94 11.83 9.84
CA GLY A 220 -6.16 12.57 10.14
C GLY A 220 -7.42 11.76 9.93
N THR A 221 -8.57 12.41 10.03
CA THR A 221 -9.87 11.80 9.78
C THR A 221 -10.72 12.67 8.88
N THR A 222 -11.50 12.07 7.99
CA THR A 222 -12.56 12.75 7.24
C THR A 222 -13.76 11.83 7.05
N HIS A 223 -14.96 12.38 7.02
CA HIS A 223 -16.22 11.60 6.94
C HIS A 223 -16.33 10.50 8.02
N GLY A 224 -15.67 10.66 9.16
CA GLY A 224 -15.62 9.65 10.22
C GLY A 224 -14.66 8.49 9.96
N LEU A 225 -13.86 8.55 8.90
CA LEU A 225 -12.87 7.53 8.53
C LEU A 225 -11.45 8.04 8.75
N PRO A 226 -10.54 7.18 9.24
CA PRO A 226 -9.14 7.51 9.33
C PRO A 226 -8.52 7.65 7.93
N ILE A 227 -7.58 8.58 7.79
CA ILE A 227 -6.79 8.79 6.59
C ILE A 227 -5.40 8.21 6.83
N VAL A 228 -4.96 7.35 5.93
CA VAL A 228 -3.61 6.80 5.89
C VAL A 228 -2.89 7.34 4.66
N THR A 229 -1.66 7.79 4.83
CA THR A 229 -0.83 8.22 3.70
C THR A 229 0.13 7.13 3.29
N ASP A 230 0.23 6.91 1.98
CA ASP A 230 1.14 5.94 1.40
C ASP A 230 1.89 6.55 0.21
N PRO A 231 3.22 6.70 0.32
CA PRO A 231 4.04 7.23 -0.76
C PRO A 231 4.17 6.30 -1.98
N ASN A 232 3.79 5.02 -1.86
CA ASN A 232 3.84 4.05 -2.96
C ASN A 232 2.64 4.15 -3.92
N ILE A 233 1.62 4.93 -3.56
CA ILE A 233 0.51 5.24 -4.49
C ILE A 233 1.07 6.02 -5.68
N THR A 234 0.68 5.59 -6.89
CA THR A 234 1.12 6.26 -8.11
C THR A 234 0.70 7.73 -8.13
N THR A 235 1.60 8.58 -8.60
CA THR A 235 1.35 10.00 -8.87
C THR A 235 1.33 10.30 -10.36
N THR A 236 1.40 9.26 -11.18
CA THR A 236 1.44 9.33 -12.65
C THR A 236 0.26 8.57 -13.27
N ALA A 237 -0.84 8.42 -12.55
CA ALA A 237 -2.08 7.86 -13.08
C ALA A 237 -2.72 8.81 -14.09
N GLY A 238 -3.72 8.28 -14.83
CA GLY A 238 -4.39 9.02 -15.89
C GLY A 238 -3.68 8.88 -17.22
N GLY A 239 -4.22 9.57 -18.21
CA GLY A 239 -3.66 9.62 -19.56
C GLY A 239 -2.41 10.49 -19.65
N SER A 240 -2.15 11.09 -20.82
CA SER A 240 -1.10 12.09 -20.96
C SER A 240 -1.60 13.44 -20.38
N PRO A 241 -0.87 14.08 -19.47
CA PRO A 241 0.55 13.88 -19.09
C PRO A 241 0.83 12.86 -17.97
N GLY A 242 -0.17 12.11 -17.44
CA GLY A 242 0.06 11.12 -16.40
C GLY A 242 0.54 11.75 -15.08
N ASP A 243 -0.19 12.71 -14.57
CA ASP A 243 0.15 13.48 -13.36
C ASP A 243 -0.88 13.34 -12.24
N GLN A 244 -1.77 12.36 -12.36
CA GLN A 244 -2.89 12.18 -11.43
C GLN A 244 -2.52 11.28 -10.26
N ASP A 245 -3.05 11.62 -9.09
CA ASP A 245 -3.07 10.77 -7.90
C ASP A 245 -4.35 9.94 -7.87
N ILE A 246 -4.32 8.92 -7.03
CA ILE A 246 -5.48 8.08 -6.73
C ILE A 246 -5.75 8.16 -5.23
N ILE A 247 -7.04 8.23 -4.87
CA ILE A 247 -7.50 8.03 -3.50
C ILE A 247 -8.31 6.73 -3.46
N TYR A 248 -7.96 5.86 -2.53
CA TYR A 248 -8.71 4.64 -2.25
C TYR A 248 -9.58 4.83 -1.01
N VAL A 249 -10.88 4.56 -1.14
CA VAL A 249 -11.79 4.40 0.00
C VAL A 249 -12.12 2.91 0.07
N LEU A 250 -11.84 2.28 1.18
CA LEU A 250 -11.92 0.82 1.23
C LEU A 250 -12.27 0.27 2.61
N ARG A 251 -12.73 -0.97 2.59
CA ARG A 251 -12.85 -1.82 3.74
C ARG A 251 -11.67 -2.81 3.76
N ALA A 252 -10.65 -2.50 4.55
CA ALA A 252 -9.37 -3.21 4.56
C ALA A 252 -9.51 -4.69 4.97
N SER A 253 -10.48 -5.00 5.84
CA SER A 253 -10.75 -6.36 6.31
C SER A 253 -11.26 -7.33 5.22
N ASP A 254 -11.74 -6.81 4.08
CA ASP A 254 -12.19 -7.65 2.95
C ASP A 254 -11.06 -8.02 1.98
N LEU A 255 -9.92 -7.34 2.06
CA LEU A 255 -8.74 -7.61 1.25
C LEU A 255 -7.81 -8.55 2.00
N VAL A 256 -7.23 -9.52 1.30
CA VAL A 256 -6.36 -10.52 1.94
C VAL A 256 -5.02 -10.60 1.24
N LEU A 257 -3.97 -10.50 2.04
CA LEU A 257 -2.58 -10.73 1.63
C LEU A 257 -2.04 -11.98 2.33
N TRP A 258 -1.68 -12.97 1.53
CA TRP A 258 -0.95 -14.15 2.01
C TRP A 258 0.54 -13.94 1.76
N GLU A 259 1.33 -14.06 2.79
CA GLU A 259 2.78 -13.89 2.69
C GLU A 259 3.53 -14.97 3.45
N SER A 260 4.63 -15.44 2.88
CA SER A 260 5.61 -16.24 3.61
C SER A 260 6.54 -15.31 4.39
N GLY A 261 7.23 -15.85 5.38
CA GLY A 261 8.33 -15.11 6.02
C GLY A 261 9.40 -14.70 5.01
N VAL A 262 9.95 -13.50 5.19
CA VAL A 262 11.09 -13.02 4.41
C VAL A 262 12.31 -13.88 4.73
N ARG A 263 12.98 -14.36 3.68
CA ARG A 263 14.17 -15.22 3.78
C ARG A 263 15.39 -14.49 3.23
N ALA A 264 16.44 -14.46 4.02
CA ALA A 264 17.74 -13.93 3.61
C ALA A 264 18.71 -15.09 3.35
N ARG A 265 19.54 -14.97 2.34
CA ARG A 265 20.59 -15.93 1.98
C ARG A 265 21.88 -15.20 1.64
N VAL A 266 22.98 -15.83 2.02
CA VAL A 266 24.33 -15.44 1.61
C VAL A 266 24.83 -16.54 0.67
N LEU A 267 25.21 -16.20 -0.54
CA LEU A 267 25.62 -17.12 -1.60
C LEU A 267 27.07 -16.81 -2.00
N PRO A 268 28.09 -17.36 -1.30
CA PRO A 268 29.49 -17.09 -1.58
C PRO A 268 29.99 -17.79 -2.86
N GLU A 269 29.33 -18.88 -3.27
CA GLU A 269 29.82 -19.74 -4.33
C GLU A 269 29.44 -19.26 -5.74
N VAL A 270 28.37 -18.44 -5.88
CA VAL A 270 27.81 -18.04 -7.18
C VAL A 270 28.80 -17.23 -8.01
N LYS A 271 29.60 -16.38 -7.38
CA LYS A 271 30.63 -15.54 -8.02
C LYS A 271 32.01 -15.72 -7.37
N ALA A 272 32.32 -16.93 -6.93
CA ALA A 272 33.56 -17.24 -6.22
C ALA A 272 34.82 -16.87 -7.02
N GLN A 273 34.81 -17.01 -8.35
CA GLN A 273 35.93 -16.63 -9.23
C GLN A 273 36.26 -15.12 -9.17
N ASN A 274 35.29 -14.29 -8.80
CA ASN A 274 35.45 -12.85 -8.72
C ASN A 274 35.61 -12.35 -7.27
N LEU A 275 35.80 -13.23 -6.29
CA LEU A 275 35.83 -12.93 -4.86
C LEU A 275 34.61 -12.05 -4.44
N THR A 276 33.43 -12.44 -4.92
CA THR A 276 32.20 -11.68 -4.73
C THR A 276 31.15 -12.58 -4.11
N VAL A 277 30.54 -12.10 -3.03
CA VAL A 277 29.41 -12.74 -2.35
C VAL A 277 28.12 -12.14 -2.84
N VAL A 278 27.09 -12.96 -3.06
CA VAL A 278 25.74 -12.48 -3.40
C VAL A 278 24.86 -12.57 -2.16
N LEU A 279 24.36 -11.43 -1.71
CA LEU A 279 23.37 -11.31 -0.66
C LEU A 279 22.00 -11.29 -1.32
N GLN A 280 21.07 -12.14 -0.86
CA GLN A 280 19.74 -12.30 -1.47
C GLN A 280 18.65 -12.27 -0.41
N VAL A 281 17.58 -11.54 -0.70
CA VAL A 281 16.33 -11.52 0.09
C VAL A 281 15.18 -11.93 -0.82
N PHE A 282 14.32 -12.82 -0.36
CA PHE A 282 13.12 -13.21 -1.12
C PHE A 282 11.99 -13.67 -0.20
N ASN A 283 10.75 -13.56 -0.72
CA ASN A 283 9.57 -14.18 -0.14
C ASN A 283 8.58 -14.60 -1.23
N TYR A 284 7.54 -15.29 -0.80
CA TYR A 284 6.39 -15.65 -1.62
C TYR A 284 5.16 -14.91 -1.11
N LEU A 285 4.36 -14.39 -2.02
CA LEU A 285 3.13 -13.69 -1.67
C LEU A 285 2.02 -13.97 -2.69
N ALA A 286 0.78 -13.90 -2.22
CA ALA A 286 -0.43 -13.87 -3.04
C ALA A 286 -1.36 -12.81 -2.47
N PHE A 287 -2.08 -12.09 -3.32
CA PHE A 287 -2.99 -11.04 -2.92
C PHE A 287 -4.33 -11.19 -3.63
N SER A 288 -5.42 -10.86 -2.96
CA SER A 288 -6.74 -10.82 -3.57
C SER A 288 -7.60 -9.71 -2.97
N ALA A 289 -8.04 -8.79 -3.83
CA ALA A 289 -9.15 -7.86 -3.60
C ALA A 289 -10.45 -8.38 -4.25
N GLY A 290 -10.38 -9.44 -5.05
CA GLY A 290 -11.50 -9.98 -5.81
C GLY A 290 -12.58 -10.66 -4.98
N ARG A 291 -12.32 -10.92 -3.68
CA ARG A 291 -13.32 -11.49 -2.76
C ARG A 291 -14.57 -10.62 -2.69
N TYR A 292 -14.38 -9.31 -2.50
CA TYR A 292 -15.43 -8.31 -2.49
C TYR A 292 -14.95 -7.04 -3.19
N PRO A 293 -14.94 -6.98 -4.52
CA PRO A 293 -14.46 -5.79 -5.25
C PRO A 293 -15.30 -4.54 -4.92
N GLN A 294 -16.55 -4.71 -4.49
CA GLN A 294 -17.44 -3.62 -4.04
C GLN A 294 -16.99 -2.97 -2.72
N SER A 295 -16.03 -3.58 -2.01
CA SER A 295 -15.44 -3.03 -0.77
C SER A 295 -14.42 -1.92 -1.05
N VAL A 296 -14.08 -1.69 -2.29
CA VAL A 296 -13.08 -0.71 -2.70
C VAL A 296 -13.68 0.24 -3.73
N VAL A 297 -13.45 1.52 -3.52
CA VAL A 297 -13.72 2.58 -4.49
C VAL A 297 -12.44 3.34 -4.76
N GLU A 298 -12.13 3.50 -6.02
CA GLU A 298 -11.01 4.27 -6.53
C GLU A 298 -11.48 5.63 -6.99
N ILE A 299 -10.94 6.71 -6.43
CA ILE A 299 -11.22 8.08 -6.85
C ILE A 299 -10.07 8.54 -7.74
N THR A 300 -10.38 8.85 -8.99
CA THR A 300 -9.44 9.25 -10.05
C THR A 300 -9.71 10.67 -10.55
N GLY A 301 -8.90 11.14 -11.51
CA GLY A 301 -9.04 12.50 -12.04
C GLY A 301 -8.42 13.58 -11.16
N LEU A 302 -7.61 13.20 -10.19
CA LEU A 302 -6.96 14.09 -9.24
C LEU A 302 -5.61 14.56 -9.80
N THR A 303 -5.62 15.59 -10.64
CA THR A 303 -4.39 16.16 -11.20
C THR A 303 -3.42 16.67 -10.12
N ALA A 304 -2.15 16.88 -10.48
CA ALA A 304 -1.15 17.38 -9.55
C ALA A 304 -1.65 18.64 -8.82
N PRO A 305 -1.50 18.74 -7.51
CA PRO A 305 -1.94 19.92 -6.76
C PRO A 305 -1.08 21.13 -7.12
N SER A 306 -1.71 22.28 -7.31
CA SER A 306 -1.06 23.60 -7.37
C SER A 306 -1.10 24.22 -5.98
N TRP A 307 0.05 24.69 -5.49
CA TRP A 307 0.22 25.33 -4.18
C TRP A 307 0.09 26.84 -4.28
#